data_dec34854db19a29f585c51b144d179d6
#
_entry.id   dec34854db19a29f585c51b144d179d6
#
_cell.length_a   1.000
_cell.length_b   1.000
_cell.length_c   1.000
_cell.angle_alpha   90.00
_cell.angle_beta   90.00
_cell.angle_gamma   90.00
#
_symmetry.space_group_name_H-M   'P 1'
#
loop_
_entity.id
_entity.type
_entity.pdbx_description
1 polymer ?
#
loop_
_entity_poly.entity_id
_entity_poly.type
_entity_poly.pdbx_seq_one_letter_code
_entity_poly.pdbx_strand_id
1 'polypeptide(L)' 'MEEVKAMMAGNVWKIVVAVGDTVEEDQDIVILESMKMEIPIAAEESGIIKEIKVAEGDFVNEGDVIAIIES' A
#
# COMPACT_ATOMS: atom_id res chain seq x y z
N MET A 1 -14.56 -1.62 5.55
CA MET A 1 -13.16 -1.15 5.42
C MET A 1 -12.31 -2.22 4.78
N GLU A 2 -11.35 -1.81 3.97
CA GLU A 2 -10.44 -2.73 3.31
C GLU A 2 -9.05 -2.59 3.92
N GLU A 3 -8.39 -3.72 4.21
CA GLU A 3 -6.98 -3.71 4.57
C GLU A 3 -6.16 -4.01 3.31
N VAL A 4 -5.33 -3.06 2.92
CA VAL A 4 -4.42 -3.27 1.78
C VAL A 4 -3.20 -3.99 2.33
N LYS A 5 -2.93 -5.19 1.84
CA LYS A 5 -1.86 -6.04 2.35
C LYS A 5 -0.78 -6.24 1.29
N ALA A 6 0.45 -6.42 1.77
CA ALA A 6 1.56 -6.73 0.88
C ALA A 6 1.36 -8.13 0.30
N MET A 7 1.57 -8.27 -1.00
CA MET A 7 1.46 -9.55 -1.68
C MET A 7 2.75 -10.34 -1.61
N MET A 8 3.83 -9.72 -1.20
CA MET A 8 5.13 -10.36 -1.05
C MET A 8 6.01 -9.51 -0.16
N ALA A 9 7.12 -10.08 0.30
CA ALA A 9 8.07 -9.37 1.13
C ALA A 9 8.88 -8.38 0.28
N GLY A 10 9.20 -7.23 0.85
CA GLY A 10 10.02 -6.24 0.18
C GLY A 10 10.15 -4.98 1.01
N ASN A 11 10.91 -4.03 0.49
CA ASN A 11 11.06 -2.73 1.14
C ASN A 11 10.05 -1.75 0.58
N VAL A 12 9.49 -0.90 1.45
CA VAL A 12 8.60 0.17 1.00
C VAL A 12 9.46 1.23 0.35
N TRP A 13 9.45 1.27 -0.99
CA TRP A 13 10.26 2.21 -1.74
C TRP A 13 9.58 3.58 -1.82
N LYS A 14 8.28 3.58 -2.06
CA LYS A 14 7.54 4.82 -2.19
C LYS A 14 6.12 4.65 -1.72
N ILE A 15 5.60 5.68 -1.04
CA ILE A 15 4.19 5.77 -0.68
C ILE A 15 3.61 6.87 -1.57
N VAL A 16 2.66 6.52 -2.43
CA VAL A 16 2.18 7.42 -3.48
C VAL A 16 0.82 8.05 -3.16
N VAL A 17 0.32 7.81 -1.94
CA VAL A 17 -0.93 8.42 -1.45
C VAL A 17 -0.73 8.91 -0.03
N ALA A 18 -1.68 9.69 0.47
CA ALA A 18 -1.65 10.20 1.83
C ALA A 18 -2.99 9.91 2.52
N VAL A 19 -2.96 9.93 3.85
CA VAL A 19 -4.19 9.79 4.64
C VAL A 19 -5.16 10.91 4.23
N GLY A 20 -6.41 10.51 3.96
CA GLY A 20 -7.44 11.43 3.50
C GLY A 20 -7.62 11.46 1.99
N ASP A 21 -6.69 10.89 1.24
CA ASP A 21 -6.81 10.84 -0.22
C ASP A 21 -7.93 9.88 -0.62
N THR A 22 -8.63 10.24 -1.68
CA THR A 22 -9.59 9.34 -2.32
C THR A 22 -8.83 8.51 -3.34
N VAL A 23 -9.03 7.20 -3.31
CA VAL A 23 -8.39 6.28 -4.25
C VAL A 23 -9.45 5.48 -4.98
N GLU A 24 -9.10 5.02 -6.17
CA GLU A 24 -9.97 4.20 -6.99
C GLU A 24 -9.45 2.76 -7.00
N GLU A 25 -10.32 1.84 -7.40
CA GLU A 25 -9.95 0.46 -7.60
C GLU A 25 -8.75 0.38 -8.55
N ASP A 26 -7.77 -0.45 -8.20
CA ASP A 26 -6.52 -0.65 -8.95
C ASP A 26 -5.56 0.54 -8.94
N GLN A 27 -5.85 1.57 -8.15
CA GLN A 27 -4.92 2.69 -8.00
C GLN A 27 -3.78 2.28 -7.07
N ASP A 28 -2.54 2.60 -7.44
CA ASP A 28 -1.37 2.26 -6.64
C ASP A 28 -1.39 3.02 -5.32
N ILE A 29 -1.09 2.33 -4.22
CA ILE A 29 -1.02 2.89 -2.87
C ILE A 29 0.43 3.05 -2.44
N VAL A 30 1.20 1.96 -2.56
CA VAL A 30 2.63 1.98 -2.28
C VAL A 30 3.35 1.18 -3.35
N ILE A 31 4.64 1.42 -3.48
CA ILE A 31 5.49 0.64 -4.37
C ILE A 31 6.55 -0.02 -3.51
N LEU A 32 6.61 -1.34 -3.57
CA LEU A 32 7.64 -2.12 -2.88
C LEU A 32 8.81 -2.37 -3.83
N GLU A 33 9.99 -2.49 -3.27
CA GLU A 33 11.16 -2.93 -4.04
C GLU A 33 11.62 -4.26 -3.49
N SER A 34 11.81 -5.22 -4.39
CA SER A 34 12.32 -6.54 -4.04
C SER A 34 13.14 -7.03 -5.23
N MET A 35 14.37 -7.48 -4.96
CA MET A 35 15.26 -8.04 -5.99
C MET A 35 15.40 -7.11 -7.20
N LYS A 36 15.54 -5.80 -6.93
CA LYS A 36 15.70 -4.75 -7.95
C LYS A 36 14.46 -4.58 -8.82
N MET A 37 13.32 -5.07 -8.38
CA MET A 37 12.05 -4.91 -9.10
C MET A 37 11.12 -4.03 -8.28
N GLU A 38 10.36 -3.19 -8.96
CA GLU A 38 9.35 -2.36 -8.34
C GLU A 38 8.01 -3.07 -8.43
N ILE A 39 7.35 -3.23 -7.30
CA ILE A 39 6.10 -3.98 -7.22
C ILE A 39 5.03 -3.05 -6.64
N PRO A 40 4.10 -2.57 -7.47
CA PRO A 40 3.04 -1.71 -6.97
C PRO A 40 2.00 -2.52 -6.21
N ILE A 41 1.55 -1.98 -5.08
CA ILE A 41 0.46 -2.55 -4.31
C ILE A 41 -0.72 -1.62 -4.50
N ALA A 42 -1.80 -2.13 -5.08
CA ALA A 42 -2.95 -1.33 -5.46
C ALA A 42 -4.13 -1.57 -4.53
N ALA A 43 -5.04 -0.58 -4.49
CA ALA A 43 -6.30 -0.72 -3.78
C ALA A 43 -7.18 -1.73 -4.51
N GLU A 44 -7.88 -2.57 -3.78
CA GLU A 44 -8.85 -3.50 -4.38
C GLU A 44 -10.21 -2.85 -4.55
N GLU A 45 -10.50 -1.80 -3.79
CA GLU A 45 -11.76 -1.08 -3.88
C GLU A 45 -11.50 0.42 -3.80
N SER A 46 -12.42 1.20 -4.33
CA SER A 46 -12.35 2.65 -4.18
C SER A 46 -12.78 3.05 -2.78
N GLY A 47 -12.22 4.15 -2.29
CA GLY A 47 -12.53 4.66 -0.97
C GLY A 47 -11.54 5.74 -0.57
N ILE A 48 -11.47 6.00 0.73
CA ILE A 48 -10.61 7.04 1.28
C ILE A 48 -9.55 6.37 2.17
N ILE A 49 -8.31 6.80 2.02
CA ILE A 49 -7.21 6.29 2.85
C ILE A 49 -7.44 6.77 4.28
N LYS A 50 -7.73 5.83 5.16
CA LYS A 50 -7.97 6.11 6.57
C LYS A 50 -6.68 6.09 7.37
N GLU A 51 -5.78 5.16 7.03
CA GLU A 51 -4.54 4.99 7.77
C GLU A 51 -3.49 4.38 6.87
N ILE A 52 -2.25 4.79 7.06
CA ILE A 52 -1.09 4.17 6.40
C ILE A 52 -0.24 3.58 7.51
N LYS A 53 -0.03 2.27 7.46
CA LYS A 53 0.62 1.51 8.54
C LYS A 53 2.13 1.40 8.39
N VAL A 54 2.68 1.88 7.28
CA VAL A 54 4.11 1.73 6.99
C VAL A 54 4.70 3.08 6.58
N ALA A 55 6.03 3.16 6.59
CA ALA A 55 6.75 4.34 6.14
C ALA A 55 7.74 3.93 5.06
N GLU A 56 8.15 4.90 4.26
CA GLU A 56 9.19 4.65 3.25
C GLU A 56 10.46 4.19 3.95
N GLY A 57 11.04 3.13 3.41
CA GLY A 57 12.21 2.50 3.99
C GLY A 57 11.92 1.29 4.87
N ASP A 58 10.67 1.09 5.26
CA ASP A 58 10.29 -0.07 6.07
C ASP A 58 10.37 -1.34 5.25
N PHE A 59 10.65 -2.45 5.93
CA PHE A 59 10.56 -3.76 5.32
C PHE A 59 9.22 -4.39 5.72
N VAL A 60 8.52 -4.98 4.75
CA VAL A 60 7.24 -5.66 5.01
C VAL A 60 7.32 -7.11 4.54
N ASN A 61 6.53 -7.95 5.16
CA ASN A 61 6.38 -9.34 4.78
C ASN A 61 5.03 -9.55 4.09
N GLU A 62 4.92 -10.66 3.37
CA GLU A 62 3.65 -11.02 2.77
C GLU A 62 2.56 -11.05 3.83
N GLY A 63 1.42 -10.41 3.54
CA GLY A 63 0.28 -10.37 4.45
C GLY A 63 0.29 -9.20 5.42
N ASP A 64 1.40 -8.45 5.51
CA ASP A 64 1.43 -7.27 6.38
C ASP A 64 0.47 -6.21 5.87
N VAL A 65 -0.25 -5.57 6.79
CA VAL A 65 -1.18 -4.51 6.44
C VAL A 65 -0.41 -3.24 6.13
N ILE A 66 -0.63 -2.70 4.94
CA ILE A 66 0.06 -1.49 4.48
C ILE A 66 -0.80 -0.26 4.72
N ALA A 67 -2.10 -0.35 4.46
CA ALA A 67 -3.00 0.78 4.60
C ALA A 67 -4.43 0.28 4.85
N ILE A 68 -5.24 1.18 5.39
CA ILE A 68 -6.66 0.93 5.62
C ILE A 68 -7.44 1.89 4.74
N ILE A 69 -8.38 1.36 3.97
CA ILE A 69 -9.25 2.15 3.11
C ILE A 69 -10.67 2.05 3.65
N GLU A 70 -11.33 3.19 3.78
CA GLU A 70 -12.74 3.26 4.18
C GLU A 70 -13.57 3.63 2.97
N SER A 71 -14.52 2.80 2.65
CA SER A 71 -15.41 3.03 1.51
C SER A 71 -16.71 3.71 1.92
#